data_e4bb955238fd4c88de8488d4c1569b12
#
_entry.id   e4bb955238fd4c88de8488d4c1569b12
#
_cell.length_a   1.000
_cell.length_b   1.000
_cell.length_c   1.000
_cell.angle_alpha   90.00
_cell.angle_beta   90.00
_cell.angle_gamma   90.00
#
_symmetry.space_group_name_H-M   'P 1'
#
loop_
_entity.id
_entity.type
_entity.pdbx_description
1 polymer ?
#
loop_
_entity_poly.entity_id
_entity_poly.type
_entity_poly.pdbx_seq_one_letter_code
_entity_poly.pdbx_strand_id
1 'polypeptide(L)'
;MSKDHPDISIVVPAKDEERSIVPLFNELGRVLKSVNKTHEIIFVDDGSTDKTLEAMKDLRKKDKRVKIISLRGCFGKSIALQSGFDHAEGDIVITMDADLQDDPREIPRFLTEINRGYDLVSGWKKLRHDPLNKKLPSKIGNWLARFLTGVKIHDLNSGFKAYRREVVKNLNLYGELYKFIPVIAQNQNYKVGEIVVAHRRRKYGKSKYGWQRNIKGILDLFTVAFLSGYLRRPGHFFGTIGLGSFSAGFAIGLYITYLRLTTGTIQSRQPLLFLGVLLMVVGVQLVTTGLLAELFVNLSSKDDTGEKIKQTYL
;
A
#
# COMPACT_ATOMS: atom_id res chain seq x y z
N MET A 1 34.04 -13.66 6.55
CA MET A 1 33.24 -13.14 7.66
C MET A 1 31.84 -13.71 7.51
N SER A 2 31.36 -14.55 8.44
CA SER A 2 29.96 -14.98 8.44
C SER A 2 29.11 -13.74 8.66
N LYS A 3 28.10 -13.52 7.81
CA LYS A 3 27.13 -12.45 8.05
C LYS A 3 26.39 -12.78 9.36
N ASP A 4 26.29 -11.83 10.27
CA ASP A 4 25.56 -12.00 11.54
C ASP A 4 24.03 -12.06 11.37
N HIS A 5 23.54 -11.91 10.13
CA HIS A 5 22.13 -11.89 9.79
C HIS A 5 21.80 -12.77 8.55
N PRO A 6 20.55 -13.24 8.40
CA PRO A 6 20.14 -14.08 7.27
C PRO A 6 20.16 -13.32 5.94
N ASP A 7 20.28 -14.06 4.81
CA ASP A 7 20.16 -13.46 3.50
C ASP A 7 18.70 -13.11 3.16
N ILE A 8 17.75 -13.92 3.66
CA ILE A 8 16.32 -13.82 3.29
C ILE A 8 15.44 -13.87 4.54
N SER A 9 14.50 -12.93 4.65
CA SER A 9 13.38 -12.99 5.60
C SER A 9 12.07 -13.24 4.85
N ILE A 10 11.34 -14.29 5.22
CA ILE A 10 9.99 -14.54 4.70
C ILE A 10 8.98 -14.04 5.72
N VAL A 11 8.20 -13.03 5.40
CA VAL A 11 7.16 -12.47 6.27
C VAL A 11 5.79 -12.98 5.82
N VAL A 12 5.10 -13.67 6.71
CA VAL A 12 3.82 -14.32 6.46
C VAL A 12 2.77 -13.84 7.48
N PRO A 13 1.96 -12.83 7.12
CA PRO A 13 0.81 -12.47 7.95
C PRO A 13 -0.26 -13.55 7.87
N ALA A 14 -0.81 -13.95 8.99
CA ALA A 14 -1.83 -14.99 9.07
C ALA A 14 -2.93 -14.62 10.06
N LYS A 15 -4.15 -15.03 9.74
CA LYS A 15 -5.31 -14.95 10.62
C LYS A 15 -6.25 -16.10 10.37
N ASP A 16 -6.52 -16.93 11.38
CA ASP A 16 -7.36 -18.14 11.31
C ASP A 16 -6.98 -19.02 10.09
N GLU A 17 -5.73 -19.43 10.04
CA GLU A 17 -5.12 -20.21 8.96
C GLU A 17 -4.49 -21.53 9.52
N GLU A 18 -5.09 -22.15 10.56
CA GLU A 18 -4.58 -23.33 11.25
C GLU A 18 -4.19 -24.47 10.32
N ARG A 19 -4.96 -24.66 9.21
CA ARG A 19 -4.77 -25.77 8.26
C ARG A 19 -3.72 -25.48 7.20
N SER A 20 -3.37 -24.23 6.99
CA SER A 20 -2.45 -23.82 5.90
C SER A 20 -1.03 -23.54 6.39
N ILE A 21 -0.83 -23.19 7.66
CA ILE A 21 0.48 -22.83 8.23
C ILE A 21 1.53 -23.95 8.07
N VAL A 22 1.19 -25.18 8.50
CA VAL A 22 2.13 -26.31 8.43
C VAL A 22 2.47 -26.70 6.99
N PRO A 23 1.48 -26.86 6.06
CA PRO A 23 1.76 -27.09 4.66
C PRO A 23 2.65 -26.01 4.03
N LEU A 24 2.37 -24.71 4.32
CA LEU A 24 3.16 -23.59 3.80
C LEU A 24 4.61 -23.66 4.29
N PHE A 25 4.82 -23.90 5.59
CA PHE A 25 6.17 -24.04 6.14
C PHE A 25 6.95 -25.16 5.44
N ASN A 26 6.32 -26.31 5.18
CA ASN A 26 6.95 -27.44 4.51
C ASN A 26 7.28 -27.12 3.03
N GLU A 27 6.42 -26.36 2.33
CA GLU A 27 6.68 -25.90 0.95
C GLU A 27 7.84 -24.89 0.93
N LEU A 28 7.84 -23.91 1.83
CA LEU A 28 8.92 -22.93 2.00
C LEU A 28 10.25 -23.63 2.30
N GLY A 29 10.25 -24.57 3.24
CA GLY A 29 11.48 -25.29 3.61
C GLY A 29 12.13 -26.05 2.44
N ARG A 30 11.31 -26.62 1.53
CA ARG A 30 11.82 -27.27 0.31
C ARG A 30 12.45 -26.28 -0.67
N VAL A 31 11.80 -25.16 -0.91
CA VAL A 31 12.28 -24.14 -1.85
C VAL A 31 13.50 -23.42 -1.30
N LEU A 32 13.49 -23.00 -0.03
CA LEU A 32 14.59 -22.28 0.59
C LEU A 32 15.88 -23.13 0.68
N LYS A 33 15.74 -24.43 0.88
CA LYS A 33 16.90 -25.37 0.76
C LYS A 33 17.51 -25.36 -0.62
N SER A 34 16.71 -25.29 -1.70
CA SER A 34 17.22 -25.29 -3.08
C SER A 34 17.89 -23.96 -3.47
N VAL A 35 17.55 -22.87 -2.80
CA VAL A 35 18.15 -21.53 -3.04
C VAL A 35 19.55 -21.39 -2.44
N ASN A 36 19.94 -22.28 -1.50
CA ASN A 36 21.23 -22.28 -0.82
C ASN A 36 21.63 -20.92 -0.21
N LYS A 37 20.65 -20.28 0.49
CA LYS A 37 20.81 -19.02 1.23
C LYS A 37 20.35 -19.18 2.66
N THR A 38 20.98 -18.45 3.57
CA THR A 38 20.52 -18.37 4.95
C THR A 38 19.21 -17.64 5.03
N HIS A 39 18.27 -18.11 5.86
CA HIS A 39 16.93 -17.58 5.91
C HIS A 39 16.28 -17.67 7.28
N GLU A 40 15.29 -16.82 7.48
CA GLU A 40 14.33 -16.87 8.58
C GLU A 40 12.88 -16.80 8.03
N ILE A 41 11.95 -17.31 8.80
CA ILE A 41 10.51 -17.24 8.50
C ILE A 41 9.83 -16.56 9.67
N ILE A 42 9.19 -15.44 9.41
CA ILE A 42 8.49 -14.61 10.40
C ILE A 42 6.99 -14.76 10.16
N PHE A 43 6.34 -15.56 10.99
CA PHE A 43 4.88 -15.62 11.03
C PHE A 43 4.33 -14.50 11.90
N VAL A 44 3.36 -13.76 11.39
CA VAL A 44 2.68 -12.71 12.15
C VAL A 44 1.22 -13.10 12.31
N ASP A 45 0.84 -13.44 13.53
CA ASP A 45 -0.55 -13.77 13.89
C ASP A 45 -1.34 -12.49 14.17
N ASP A 46 -2.30 -12.16 13.30
CA ASP A 46 -3.17 -11.00 13.42
C ASP A 46 -4.43 -11.32 14.26
N GLY A 47 -4.21 -11.80 15.48
CA GLY A 47 -5.27 -12.09 16.44
C GLY A 47 -6.17 -13.24 15.98
N SER A 48 -5.60 -14.39 15.63
CA SER A 48 -6.36 -15.60 15.29
C SER A 48 -7.16 -16.12 16.48
N THR A 49 -8.34 -16.67 16.17
CA THR A 49 -9.25 -17.27 17.16
C THR A 49 -9.28 -18.81 17.10
N ASP A 50 -8.62 -19.39 16.10
CA ASP A 50 -8.42 -20.82 15.91
C ASP A 50 -7.03 -21.27 16.42
N LYS A 51 -6.59 -22.45 16.04
CA LYS A 51 -5.28 -23.02 16.45
C LYS A 51 -4.09 -22.52 15.62
N THR A 52 -4.22 -21.41 14.88
CA THR A 52 -3.13 -20.85 14.05
C THR A 52 -1.88 -20.55 14.86
N LEU A 53 -2.01 -19.83 15.98
CA LEU A 53 -0.88 -19.50 16.85
C LEU A 53 -0.22 -20.73 17.47
N GLU A 54 -1.00 -21.74 17.84
CA GLU A 54 -0.48 -23.00 18.37
C GLU A 54 0.35 -23.73 17.32
N ALA A 55 -0.16 -23.84 16.08
CA ALA A 55 0.57 -24.42 14.97
C ALA A 55 1.90 -23.72 14.70
N MET A 56 1.93 -22.37 14.74
CA MET A 56 3.16 -21.59 14.60
C MET A 56 4.15 -21.90 15.74
N LYS A 57 3.68 -21.96 17.00
CA LYS A 57 4.52 -22.28 18.16
C LYS A 57 5.16 -23.67 18.04
N ASP A 58 4.42 -24.65 17.53
CA ASP A 58 4.95 -25.99 17.33
C ASP A 58 5.99 -26.06 16.19
N LEU A 59 5.86 -25.24 15.15
CA LEU A 59 6.89 -25.08 14.11
C LEU A 59 8.17 -24.45 14.69
N ARG A 60 8.05 -23.42 15.52
CA ARG A 60 9.21 -22.81 16.17
C ARG A 60 9.97 -23.74 17.11
N LYS A 61 9.28 -24.65 17.79
CA LYS A 61 9.95 -25.70 18.60
C LYS A 61 10.82 -26.61 17.73
N LYS A 62 10.39 -26.90 16.48
CA LYS A 62 11.09 -27.77 15.53
C LYS A 62 12.19 -27.04 14.76
N ASP A 63 12.01 -25.75 14.47
CA ASP A 63 12.95 -24.96 13.69
C ASP A 63 13.14 -23.56 14.29
N LYS A 64 14.35 -23.30 14.80
CA LYS A 64 14.69 -22.03 15.44
C LYS A 64 14.72 -20.82 14.48
N ARG A 65 14.76 -21.06 13.16
CA ARG A 65 14.67 -20.01 12.14
C ARG A 65 13.25 -19.45 12.00
N VAL A 66 12.25 -20.10 12.60
CA VAL A 66 10.89 -19.57 12.68
C VAL A 66 10.82 -18.56 13.81
N LYS A 67 10.47 -17.32 13.48
CA LYS A 67 10.10 -16.26 14.42
C LYS A 67 8.58 -16.10 14.42
N ILE A 68 7.99 -15.73 15.55
CA ILE A 68 6.53 -15.54 15.68
C ILE A 68 6.28 -14.20 16.35
N ILE A 69 5.42 -13.41 15.73
CA ILE A 69 4.89 -12.17 16.29
C ILE A 69 3.38 -12.39 16.44
N SER A 70 2.86 -12.28 17.65
CA SER A 70 1.44 -12.39 17.92
C SER A 70 0.90 -11.02 18.34
N LEU A 71 -0.03 -10.48 17.57
CA LEU A 71 -0.68 -9.21 17.86
C LEU A 71 -1.78 -9.42 18.93
N ARG A 72 -2.05 -8.39 19.72
CA ARG A 72 -3.05 -8.45 20.79
C ARG A 72 -4.49 -8.60 20.29
N GLY A 73 -4.73 -8.43 19.00
CA GLY A 73 -6.04 -8.50 18.35
C GLY A 73 -5.90 -8.37 16.84
N CYS A 74 -7.04 -8.31 16.12
CA CYS A 74 -7.07 -8.13 14.69
C CYS A 74 -6.87 -6.65 14.32
N PHE A 75 -5.68 -6.27 13.93
CA PHE A 75 -5.32 -4.92 13.49
C PHE A 75 -5.25 -4.78 11.97
N GLY A 76 -5.34 -5.89 11.24
CA GLY A 76 -5.34 -5.92 9.79
C GLY A 76 -3.95 -6.09 9.16
N LYS A 77 -3.97 -6.39 7.85
CA LYS A 77 -2.79 -6.85 7.11
C LYS A 77 -1.63 -5.84 7.09
N SER A 78 -1.91 -4.54 7.06
CA SER A 78 -0.86 -3.52 7.08
C SER A 78 -0.05 -3.56 8.36
N ILE A 79 -0.71 -3.59 9.51
CA ILE A 79 -0.03 -3.66 10.83
C ILE A 79 0.71 -4.99 10.99
N ALA A 80 0.12 -6.10 10.54
CA ALA A 80 0.79 -7.40 10.57
C ALA A 80 2.05 -7.40 9.70
N LEU A 81 2.01 -6.84 8.49
CA LEU A 81 3.20 -6.69 7.63
C LEU A 81 4.24 -5.76 8.25
N GLN A 82 3.82 -4.59 8.77
CA GLN A 82 4.73 -3.65 9.43
C GLN A 82 5.47 -4.32 10.59
N SER A 83 4.74 -5.03 11.45
CA SER A 83 5.36 -5.78 12.56
C SER A 83 6.37 -6.83 12.07
N GLY A 84 6.08 -7.50 10.96
CA GLY A 84 7.01 -8.42 10.33
C GLY A 84 8.25 -7.72 9.75
N PHE A 85 8.09 -6.57 9.12
CA PHE A 85 9.18 -5.76 8.55
C PHE A 85 10.11 -5.20 9.61
N ASP A 86 9.56 -4.76 10.74
CA ASP A 86 10.35 -4.23 11.86
C ASP A 86 11.32 -5.29 12.45
N HIS A 87 10.92 -6.56 12.39
CA HIS A 87 11.70 -7.70 12.91
C HIS A 87 12.46 -8.48 11.82
N ALA A 88 12.34 -8.10 10.55
CA ALA A 88 13.07 -8.74 9.47
C ALA A 88 14.56 -8.29 9.47
N GLU A 89 15.45 -9.27 9.47
CA GLU A 89 16.92 -9.06 9.52
C GLU A 89 17.59 -9.41 8.18
N GLY A 90 16.88 -10.04 7.25
CA GLY A 90 17.41 -10.46 5.96
C GLY A 90 17.71 -9.29 5.01
N ASP A 91 18.74 -9.46 4.16
CA ASP A 91 19.07 -8.49 3.10
C ASP A 91 17.92 -8.35 2.10
N ILE A 92 17.17 -9.44 1.89
CA ILE A 92 15.97 -9.48 1.04
C ILE A 92 14.80 -9.94 1.91
N VAL A 93 13.72 -9.15 1.89
CA VAL A 93 12.48 -9.50 2.57
C VAL A 93 11.46 -9.94 1.52
N ILE A 94 10.78 -11.06 1.76
CA ILE A 94 9.74 -11.58 0.88
C ILE A 94 8.45 -11.71 1.68
N THR A 95 7.37 -11.12 1.18
CA THR A 95 6.03 -11.28 1.76
C THR A 95 5.23 -12.29 0.97
N MET A 96 4.40 -13.08 1.62
CA MET A 96 3.41 -13.94 0.98
C MET A 96 2.24 -14.23 1.90
N ASP A 97 1.08 -14.59 1.33
CA ASP A 97 -0.11 -14.90 2.10
C ASP A 97 -0.06 -16.34 2.65
N ALA A 98 -0.65 -16.55 3.84
CA ALA A 98 -0.65 -17.85 4.51
C ALA A 98 -1.62 -18.89 3.90
N ASP A 99 -2.46 -18.50 2.94
CA ASP A 99 -3.60 -19.28 2.43
C ASP A 99 -3.26 -20.31 1.31
N LEU A 100 -1.97 -20.52 1.05
CA LEU A 100 -1.43 -21.45 0.02
C LEU A 100 -1.79 -21.05 -1.43
N GLN A 101 -2.27 -19.83 -1.68
CA GLN A 101 -2.55 -19.38 -3.04
C GLN A 101 -1.30 -18.92 -3.77
N ASP A 102 -0.32 -18.39 -3.05
CA ASP A 102 0.99 -18.03 -3.59
C ASP A 102 1.88 -19.29 -3.65
N ASP A 103 2.63 -19.45 -4.74
CA ASP A 103 3.51 -20.60 -4.92
C ASP A 103 4.94 -20.26 -4.49
N PRO A 104 5.47 -20.84 -3.40
CA PRO A 104 6.85 -20.59 -2.96
C PRO A 104 7.92 -20.88 -4.03
N ARG A 105 7.64 -21.70 -5.03
CA ARG A 105 8.57 -22.01 -6.14
C ARG A 105 8.89 -20.79 -7.01
N GLU A 106 8.14 -19.70 -6.90
CA GLU A 106 8.44 -18.44 -7.56
C GLU A 106 9.52 -17.61 -6.85
N ILE A 107 9.88 -17.93 -5.60
CA ILE A 107 10.91 -17.21 -4.81
C ILE A 107 12.21 -17.03 -5.59
N PRO A 108 12.81 -18.04 -6.25
CA PRO A 108 14.04 -17.86 -7.01
C PRO A 108 13.94 -16.81 -8.12
N ARG A 109 12.76 -16.66 -8.75
CA ARG A 109 12.54 -15.65 -9.78
C ARG A 109 12.51 -14.24 -9.20
N PHE A 110 11.89 -14.05 -8.03
CA PHE A 110 11.95 -12.79 -7.30
C PHE A 110 13.39 -12.40 -6.96
N LEU A 111 14.19 -13.35 -6.45
CA LEU A 111 15.59 -13.12 -6.12
C LEU A 111 16.41 -12.73 -7.36
N THR A 112 16.12 -13.33 -8.51
CA THR A 112 16.76 -12.98 -9.78
C THR A 112 16.51 -11.53 -10.16
N GLU A 113 15.27 -11.05 -10.04
CA GLU A 113 14.93 -9.67 -10.38
C GLU A 113 15.52 -8.66 -9.37
N ILE A 114 15.52 -8.98 -8.07
CA ILE A 114 16.22 -8.14 -7.07
C ILE A 114 17.72 -8.03 -7.41
N ASN A 115 18.36 -9.14 -7.84
CA ASN A 115 19.76 -9.15 -8.25
C ASN A 115 20.00 -8.36 -9.55
N ARG A 116 19.00 -8.21 -10.42
CA ARG A 116 19.04 -7.35 -11.62
C ARG A 116 18.95 -5.86 -11.30
N GLY A 117 18.83 -5.49 -10.03
CA GLY A 117 18.86 -4.11 -9.56
C GLY A 117 17.50 -3.49 -9.31
N TYR A 118 16.43 -4.29 -9.21
CA TYR A 118 15.16 -3.83 -8.64
C TYR A 118 15.26 -3.78 -7.11
N ASP A 119 14.60 -2.79 -6.51
CA ASP A 119 14.54 -2.64 -5.06
C ASP A 119 13.27 -3.29 -4.50
N LEU A 120 12.20 -3.33 -5.31
CA LEU A 120 10.95 -4.00 -5.03
C LEU A 120 10.46 -4.73 -6.27
N VAL A 121 10.04 -5.99 -6.12
CA VAL A 121 9.40 -6.77 -7.19
C VAL A 121 8.06 -7.27 -6.70
N SER A 122 6.98 -6.97 -7.44
CA SER A 122 5.61 -7.43 -7.16
C SER A 122 5.24 -8.64 -8.03
N GLY A 123 4.52 -9.59 -7.46
CA GLY A 123 3.99 -10.71 -8.23
C GLY A 123 2.68 -10.32 -8.93
N TRP A 124 2.60 -10.48 -10.25
CA TRP A 124 1.37 -10.28 -11.02
C TRP A 124 0.62 -11.60 -11.22
N LYS A 125 -0.53 -11.72 -10.58
CA LYS A 125 -1.45 -12.85 -10.72
C LYS A 125 -2.27 -12.71 -12.00
N LYS A 126 -1.62 -12.92 -13.18
CA LYS A 126 -2.25 -12.70 -14.51
C LYS A 126 -3.47 -13.61 -14.72
N LEU A 127 -3.37 -14.87 -14.32
CA LEU A 127 -4.46 -15.86 -14.40
C LEU A 127 -5.10 -16.02 -13.01
N ARG A 128 -6.02 -15.11 -12.65
CA ARG A 128 -6.79 -15.25 -11.42
C ARG A 128 -7.96 -16.20 -11.59
N HIS A 129 -8.07 -17.18 -10.70
CA HIS A 129 -9.22 -18.08 -10.59
C HIS A 129 -10.37 -17.51 -9.74
N ASP A 130 -10.40 -16.19 -9.54
CA ASP A 130 -11.43 -15.51 -8.76
C ASP A 130 -12.74 -15.33 -9.55
N PRO A 131 -13.92 -15.30 -8.87
CA PRO A 131 -15.22 -15.01 -9.48
C PRO A 131 -15.25 -13.64 -10.19
N LEU A 132 -16.06 -13.50 -11.26
CA LEU A 132 -16.14 -12.29 -12.11
C LEU A 132 -16.48 -11.02 -11.32
N ASN A 133 -17.35 -11.11 -10.32
CA ASN A 133 -17.74 -10.00 -9.43
C ASN A 133 -16.59 -9.40 -8.62
N LYS A 134 -15.47 -10.10 -8.48
CA LYS A 134 -14.25 -9.58 -7.82
C LYS A 134 -13.22 -9.05 -8.81
N LYS A 135 -13.25 -9.55 -10.07
CA LYS A 135 -12.27 -9.16 -11.11
C LYS A 135 -12.50 -7.74 -11.64
N LEU A 136 -13.76 -7.34 -11.84
CA LEU A 136 -14.09 -6.06 -12.46
C LEU A 136 -13.75 -4.86 -11.55
N PRO A 137 -14.17 -4.80 -10.27
CA PRO A 137 -13.77 -3.72 -9.36
C PRO A 137 -12.25 -3.63 -9.17
N SER A 138 -11.55 -4.77 -9.11
CA SER A 138 -10.09 -4.80 -8.98
C SER A 138 -9.38 -4.24 -10.22
N LYS A 139 -9.89 -4.52 -11.45
CA LYS A 139 -9.32 -3.98 -12.68
C LYS A 139 -9.49 -2.46 -12.77
N ILE A 140 -10.68 -1.96 -12.45
CA ILE A 140 -10.97 -0.51 -12.43
C ILE A 140 -10.10 0.19 -11.38
N GLY A 141 -10.02 -0.36 -10.16
CA GLY A 141 -9.19 0.18 -9.10
C GLY A 141 -7.71 0.22 -9.46
N ASN A 142 -7.18 -0.86 -10.04
CA ASN A 142 -5.78 -0.91 -10.50
C ASN A 142 -5.51 0.05 -11.67
N TRP A 143 -6.46 0.20 -12.61
CA TRP A 143 -6.34 1.15 -13.72
C TRP A 143 -6.31 2.60 -13.21
N LEU A 144 -7.25 2.94 -12.32
CA LEU A 144 -7.34 4.28 -11.75
C LEU A 144 -6.11 4.59 -10.87
N ALA A 145 -5.65 3.62 -10.08
CA ALA A 145 -4.42 3.77 -9.29
C ALA A 145 -3.21 4.02 -10.19
N ARG A 146 -3.05 3.28 -11.30
CA ARG A 146 -1.97 3.51 -12.28
C ARG A 146 -2.06 4.89 -12.93
N PHE A 147 -3.27 5.32 -13.31
CA PHE A 147 -3.50 6.63 -13.92
C PHE A 147 -3.13 7.76 -12.96
N LEU A 148 -3.54 7.65 -11.68
CA LEU A 148 -3.29 8.69 -10.68
C LEU A 148 -1.85 8.70 -10.15
N THR A 149 -1.18 7.55 -10.11
CA THR A 149 0.15 7.41 -9.47
C THR A 149 1.30 7.25 -10.46
N GLY A 150 1.01 7.01 -11.74
CA GLY A 150 2.03 6.76 -12.78
C GLY A 150 2.80 5.44 -12.63
N VAL A 151 2.45 4.58 -11.66
CA VAL A 151 3.12 3.30 -11.42
C VAL A 151 2.75 2.27 -12.48
N LYS A 152 3.76 1.65 -13.11
CA LYS A 152 3.57 0.65 -14.19
C LYS A 152 3.38 -0.78 -13.63
N ILE A 153 2.55 -0.97 -12.59
CA ILE A 153 2.26 -2.27 -11.96
C ILE A 153 0.83 -2.69 -12.29
N HIS A 154 0.64 -3.94 -12.73
CA HIS A 154 -0.67 -4.48 -13.09
C HIS A 154 -1.46 -4.96 -11.87
N ASP A 155 -0.79 -5.52 -10.86
CA ASP A 155 -1.44 -6.07 -9.66
C ASP A 155 -0.88 -5.43 -8.39
N LEU A 156 -1.44 -4.31 -7.99
CA LEU A 156 -1.07 -3.61 -6.76
C LEU A 156 -1.41 -4.42 -5.50
N ASN A 157 -2.47 -5.23 -5.56
CA ASN A 157 -3.01 -5.95 -4.42
C ASN A 157 -2.36 -7.34 -4.19
N SER A 158 -1.29 -7.68 -4.92
CA SER A 158 -0.58 -8.93 -4.69
C SER A 158 0.06 -8.94 -3.30
N GLY A 159 -0.13 -10.02 -2.53
CA GLY A 159 0.58 -10.24 -1.26
C GLY A 159 2.01 -10.74 -1.46
N PHE A 160 2.30 -11.31 -2.63
CA PHE A 160 3.59 -11.90 -2.95
C PHE A 160 4.51 -10.86 -3.56
N LYS A 161 5.47 -10.39 -2.78
CA LYS A 161 6.42 -9.36 -3.17
C LYS A 161 7.80 -9.65 -2.56
N ALA A 162 8.86 -9.22 -3.23
CA ALA A 162 10.21 -9.20 -2.70
C ALA A 162 10.74 -7.77 -2.62
N TYR A 163 11.51 -7.49 -1.59
CA TYR A 163 12.03 -6.17 -1.27
C TYR A 163 13.49 -6.26 -0.87
N ARG A 164 14.29 -5.24 -1.18
CA ARG A 164 15.54 -4.98 -0.47
C ARG A 164 15.21 -4.53 0.96
N ARG A 165 16.07 -4.86 1.92
CA ARG A 165 15.89 -4.49 3.34
C ARG A 165 15.66 -2.99 3.54
N GLU A 166 16.38 -2.16 2.80
CA GLU A 166 16.23 -0.70 2.87
C GLU A 166 14.81 -0.21 2.53
N VAL A 167 14.14 -0.87 1.57
CA VAL A 167 12.76 -0.52 1.21
C VAL A 167 11.83 -0.72 2.40
N VAL A 168 11.86 -1.91 3.02
CA VAL A 168 10.94 -2.24 4.13
C VAL A 168 11.21 -1.41 5.39
N LYS A 169 12.45 -0.99 5.61
CA LYS A 169 12.80 -0.13 6.75
C LYS A 169 12.26 1.29 6.61
N ASN A 170 12.04 1.76 5.37
CA ASN A 170 11.50 3.08 5.06
C ASN A 170 9.99 3.07 4.79
N LEU A 171 9.32 1.90 4.93
CA LEU A 171 7.87 1.80 4.85
C LEU A 171 7.23 2.07 6.20
N ASN A 172 6.13 2.83 6.17
CA ASN A 172 5.24 3.00 7.32
C ASN A 172 3.82 2.61 6.89
N LEU A 173 3.39 1.41 7.29
CA LEU A 173 2.15 0.80 6.85
C LEU A 173 1.06 0.91 7.92
N TYR A 174 -0.05 1.55 7.57
CA TYR A 174 -1.28 1.60 8.37
C TYR A 174 -2.52 1.45 7.49
N GLY A 175 -3.69 1.24 8.08
CA GLY A 175 -4.94 1.08 7.32
C GLY A 175 -4.83 0.01 6.23
N GLU A 176 -5.10 0.37 5.00
CA GLU A 176 -5.03 -0.54 3.84
C GLU A 176 -3.82 -0.27 2.91
N LEU A 177 -2.78 0.44 3.39
CA LEU A 177 -1.62 0.86 2.59
C LEU A 177 -0.79 -0.31 2.05
N TYR A 178 -0.92 -1.52 2.61
CA TYR A 178 -0.23 -2.71 2.08
C TYR A 178 -0.49 -2.96 0.58
N LYS A 179 -1.64 -2.50 0.06
CA LYS A 179 -1.99 -2.60 -1.36
C LYS A 179 -1.12 -1.68 -2.23
N PHE A 180 -0.68 -0.59 -1.66
CA PHE A 180 -0.02 0.50 -2.37
C PHE A 180 1.48 0.59 -2.11
N ILE A 181 2.05 -0.42 -1.46
CA ILE A 181 3.50 -0.50 -1.22
C ILE A 181 4.32 -0.20 -2.50
N PRO A 182 3.98 -0.74 -3.71
CA PRO A 182 4.74 -0.42 -4.92
C PRO A 182 4.71 1.07 -5.28
N VAL A 183 3.57 1.74 -5.03
CA VAL A 183 3.41 3.18 -5.27
C VAL A 183 4.25 3.99 -4.27
N ILE A 184 4.18 3.63 -2.98
CA ILE A 184 4.95 4.29 -1.91
C ILE A 184 6.45 4.16 -2.20
N ALA A 185 6.92 2.96 -2.55
CA ALA A 185 8.30 2.70 -2.87
C ALA A 185 8.77 3.51 -4.11
N GLN A 186 7.97 3.55 -5.18
CA GLN A 186 8.30 4.36 -6.37
C GLN A 186 8.39 5.85 -6.03
N ASN A 187 7.52 6.37 -5.17
CA ASN A 187 7.56 7.78 -4.73
C ASN A 187 8.80 8.11 -3.89
N GLN A 188 9.38 7.10 -3.24
CA GLN A 188 10.65 7.20 -2.54
C GLN A 188 11.86 6.98 -3.48
N ASN A 189 11.63 6.94 -4.82
CA ASN A 189 12.62 6.71 -5.87
C ASN A 189 13.26 5.31 -5.88
N TYR A 190 12.62 4.30 -5.30
CA TYR A 190 13.02 2.91 -5.44
C TYR A 190 12.61 2.36 -6.82
N LYS A 191 13.44 1.49 -7.39
CA LYS A 191 13.15 0.80 -8.65
C LYS A 191 12.17 -0.34 -8.42
N VAL A 192 10.94 -0.18 -8.92
CA VAL A 192 9.86 -1.15 -8.77
C VAL A 192 9.67 -1.95 -10.04
N GLY A 193 9.65 -3.29 -9.90
CA GLY A 193 9.42 -4.24 -10.98
C GLY A 193 8.23 -5.15 -10.71
N GLU A 194 7.86 -5.94 -11.72
CA GLU A 194 6.76 -6.91 -11.63
C GLU A 194 7.11 -8.19 -12.40
N ILE A 195 6.75 -9.35 -11.84
CA ILE A 195 6.85 -10.64 -12.51
C ILE A 195 5.50 -11.35 -12.53
N VAL A 196 5.20 -12.06 -13.60
CA VAL A 196 4.01 -12.93 -13.63
C VAL A 196 4.27 -14.14 -12.75
N VAL A 197 3.38 -14.38 -11.78
CA VAL A 197 3.45 -15.50 -10.84
C VAL A 197 2.27 -16.44 -10.98
N ALA A 198 2.51 -17.71 -10.66
CA ALA A 198 1.45 -18.71 -10.56
C ALA A 198 0.54 -18.38 -9.37
N HIS A 199 -0.77 -18.52 -9.57
CA HIS A 199 -1.78 -18.35 -8.53
C HIS A 199 -2.61 -19.59 -8.41
N ARG A 200 -2.57 -20.22 -7.23
CA ARG A 200 -3.29 -21.46 -6.94
C ARG A 200 -4.69 -21.17 -6.43
N ARG A 201 -5.59 -22.15 -6.57
CA ARG A 201 -6.89 -22.09 -5.91
C ARG A 201 -6.70 -22.24 -4.40
N ARG A 202 -7.48 -21.49 -3.61
CA ARG A 202 -7.48 -21.63 -2.15
C ARG A 202 -7.89 -23.05 -1.77
N LYS A 203 -7.08 -23.71 -0.92
CA LYS A 203 -7.34 -25.08 -0.46
C LYS A 203 -8.22 -25.11 0.79
N TYR A 204 -8.06 -24.16 1.71
CA TYR A 204 -8.72 -24.12 3.01
C TYR A 204 -9.35 -22.76 3.26
N GLY A 205 -10.36 -22.71 4.14
CA GLY A 205 -11.00 -21.48 4.59
C GLY A 205 -11.93 -20.83 3.57
N LYS A 206 -12.65 -19.78 4.05
CA LYS A 206 -13.52 -18.93 3.23
C LYS A 206 -12.88 -17.54 3.09
N SER A 207 -13.14 -16.86 1.98
CA SER A 207 -12.70 -15.46 1.81
C SER A 207 -13.35 -14.58 2.88
N LYS A 208 -12.54 -13.97 3.74
CA LYS A 208 -12.98 -13.13 4.88
C LYS A 208 -13.43 -11.73 4.47
N TYR A 209 -13.44 -11.40 3.17
CA TYR A 209 -13.67 -10.06 2.65
C TYR A 209 -15.10 -9.86 2.15
N GLY A 210 -15.87 -8.97 2.81
CA GLY A 210 -17.24 -8.57 2.45
C GLY A 210 -17.32 -7.39 1.46
N TRP A 211 -18.57 -6.98 1.09
CA TRP A 211 -18.86 -5.88 0.14
C TRP A 211 -18.39 -4.48 0.60
N GLN A 212 -18.31 -4.26 1.91
CA GLN A 212 -17.80 -3.01 2.52
C GLN A 212 -16.38 -2.63 2.05
N ARG A 213 -15.62 -3.60 1.54
CA ARG A 213 -14.29 -3.39 0.97
C ARG A 213 -14.28 -2.51 -0.29
N ASN A 214 -15.36 -2.47 -1.07
CA ASN A 214 -15.40 -1.68 -2.30
C ASN A 214 -15.46 -0.19 -2.01
N ILE A 215 -16.21 0.23 -0.99
CA ILE A 215 -16.29 1.64 -0.55
C ILE A 215 -14.96 2.06 0.09
N LYS A 216 -14.41 1.22 0.98
CA LYS A 216 -13.08 1.46 1.56
C LYS A 216 -11.99 1.56 0.48
N GLY A 217 -12.05 0.70 -0.55
CA GLY A 217 -11.09 0.74 -1.66
C GLY A 217 -11.10 2.05 -2.47
N ILE A 218 -12.24 2.71 -2.61
CA ILE A 218 -12.33 4.02 -3.25
C ILE A 218 -11.69 5.10 -2.37
N LEU A 219 -12.00 5.10 -1.07
CA LEU A 219 -11.38 6.02 -0.10
C LEU A 219 -9.87 5.80 0.00
N ASP A 220 -9.42 4.53 0.01
CA ASP A 220 -8.00 4.18 -0.01
C ASP A 220 -7.31 4.71 -1.27
N LEU A 221 -8.00 4.66 -2.42
CA LEU A 221 -7.47 5.18 -3.68
C LEU A 221 -7.27 6.70 -3.62
N PHE A 222 -8.24 7.44 -3.07
CA PHE A 222 -8.08 8.88 -2.84
C PHE A 222 -6.93 9.17 -1.87
N THR A 223 -6.84 8.40 -0.78
CA THR A 223 -5.74 8.52 0.19
C THR A 223 -4.39 8.31 -0.49
N VAL A 224 -4.27 7.28 -1.34
CA VAL A 224 -3.02 6.99 -2.02
C VAL A 224 -2.70 7.99 -3.11
N ALA A 225 -3.67 8.43 -3.90
CA ALA A 225 -3.48 9.49 -4.88
C ALA A 225 -2.97 10.77 -4.19
N PHE A 226 -3.56 11.10 -3.03
CA PHE A 226 -3.13 12.21 -2.21
C PHE A 226 -1.71 11.99 -1.64
N LEU A 227 -1.44 10.83 -1.03
CA LEU A 227 -0.13 10.48 -0.50
C LEU A 227 0.94 10.36 -1.60
N SER A 228 0.57 9.93 -2.81
CA SER A 228 1.52 9.69 -3.90
C SER A 228 1.94 10.95 -4.66
N GLY A 229 1.00 11.84 -4.91
CA GLY A 229 1.26 13.01 -5.76
C GLY A 229 1.43 14.31 -4.97
N TYR A 230 0.77 14.42 -3.84
CA TYR A 230 0.55 15.71 -3.17
C TYR A 230 1.09 15.79 -1.74
N LEU A 231 1.59 14.68 -1.17
CA LEU A 231 2.15 14.70 0.19
C LEU A 231 3.36 15.65 0.31
N ARG A 232 4.10 15.85 -0.79
CA ARG A 232 5.25 16.78 -0.81
C ARG A 232 4.85 18.24 -1.00
N ARG A 233 3.68 18.51 -1.62
CA ARG A 233 3.17 19.87 -1.90
C ARG A 233 1.63 19.90 -1.90
N PRO A 234 0.98 19.68 -0.75
CA PRO A 234 -0.49 19.67 -0.66
C PRO A 234 -1.09 21.03 -1.00
N GLY A 235 -0.35 22.12 -0.77
CA GLY A 235 -0.76 23.49 -1.11
C GLY A 235 -1.02 23.67 -2.60
N HIS A 236 -0.26 23.02 -3.49
CA HIS A 236 -0.52 23.08 -4.92
C HIS A 236 -1.84 22.39 -5.32
N PHE A 237 -2.19 21.27 -4.71
CA PHE A 237 -3.43 20.56 -5.02
C PHE A 237 -4.67 21.35 -4.57
N PHE A 238 -4.73 21.63 -3.28
CA PHE A 238 -5.87 22.34 -2.71
C PHE A 238 -5.91 23.80 -3.21
N GLY A 239 -4.75 24.41 -3.41
CA GLY A 239 -4.63 25.79 -3.91
C GLY A 239 -5.16 25.93 -5.33
N THR A 240 -4.83 25.02 -6.27
CA THR A 240 -5.31 25.11 -7.65
C THR A 240 -6.82 24.89 -7.74
N ILE A 241 -7.36 23.88 -7.04
CA ILE A 241 -8.80 23.64 -7.01
C ILE A 241 -9.53 24.81 -6.31
N GLY A 242 -8.99 25.29 -5.20
CA GLY A 242 -9.56 26.40 -4.43
C GLY A 242 -9.57 27.70 -5.22
N LEU A 243 -8.47 28.04 -5.90
CA LEU A 243 -8.39 29.24 -6.74
C LEU A 243 -9.34 29.14 -7.94
N GLY A 244 -9.46 27.96 -8.57
CA GLY A 244 -10.41 27.72 -9.65
C GLY A 244 -11.86 27.90 -9.19
N SER A 245 -12.20 27.33 -8.04
CA SER A 245 -13.54 27.47 -7.42
C SER A 245 -13.84 28.94 -7.08
N PHE A 246 -12.88 29.63 -6.45
CA PHE A 246 -13.01 31.05 -6.13
C PHE A 246 -13.23 31.90 -7.38
N SER A 247 -12.41 31.68 -8.43
CA SER A 247 -12.50 32.42 -9.68
C SER A 247 -13.86 32.21 -10.40
N ALA A 248 -14.36 30.96 -10.39
CA ALA A 248 -15.67 30.65 -10.95
C ALA A 248 -16.79 31.37 -10.16
N GLY A 249 -16.74 31.30 -8.82
CA GLY A 249 -17.70 32.01 -7.97
C GLY A 249 -17.65 33.52 -8.14
N PHE A 250 -16.46 34.10 -8.26
CA PHE A 250 -16.24 35.52 -8.51
C PHE A 250 -16.81 35.95 -9.86
N ALA A 251 -16.58 35.17 -10.93
CA ALA A 251 -17.16 35.43 -12.25
C ALA A 251 -18.68 35.41 -12.23
N ILE A 252 -19.29 34.48 -11.49
CA ILE A 252 -20.74 34.46 -11.28
C ILE A 252 -21.17 35.74 -10.55
N GLY A 253 -20.48 36.16 -9.53
CA GLY A 253 -20.75 37.39 -8.78
C GLY A 253 -20.72 38.63 -9.69
N LEU A 254 -19.67 38.76 -10.51
CA LEU A 254 -19.55 39.84 -11.49
C LEU A 254 -20.72 39.83 -12.50
N TYR A 255 -21.07 38.67 -13.01
CA TYR A 255 -22.20 38.51 -13.94
C TYR A 255 -23.54 38.93 -13.30
N ILE A 256 -23.81 38.54 -12.09
CA ILE A 256 -25.04 38.93 -11.34
C ILE A 256 -25.03 40.43 -11.07
N THR A 257 -23.89 41.01 -10.70
CA THR A 257 -23.73 42.44 -10.48
C THR A 257 -23.98 43.23 -11.78
N TYR A 258 -23.42 42.80 -12.90
CA TYR A 258 -23.67 43.37 -14.21
C TYR A 258 -25.15 43.36 -14.57
N LEU A 259 -25.84 42.23 -14.40
CA LEU A 259 -27.29 42.16 -14.63
C LEU A 259 -28.08 43.12 -13.75
N ARG A 260 -27.73 43.22 -12.47
CA ARG A 260 -28.43 44.14 -11.54
C ARG A 260 -28.28 45.60 -11.99
N LEU A 261 -27.11 45.97 -12.48
CA LEU A 261 -26.84 47.35 -12.93
C LEU A 261 -27.53 47.65 -14.24
N THR A 262 -27.66 46.70 -15.17
CA THR A 262 -28.22 46.95 -16.48
C THR A 262 -29.73 46.73 -16.55
N THR A 263 -30.28 45.77 -15.81
CA THR A 263 -31.71 45.42 -15.88
C THR A 263 -32.50 45.83 -14.62
N GLY A 264 -31.83 46.34 -13.63
CA GLY A 264 -32.44 46.74 -12.30
C GLY A 264 -32.86 45.55 -11.43
N THR A 265 -32.82 44.29 -11.95
CA THR A 265 -33.20 43.09 -11.23
C THR A 265 -32.23 41.93 -11.48
N ILE A 266 -32.22 40.93 -10.62
CA ILE A 266 -31.47 39.67 -10.84
C ILE A 266 -32.33 38.59 -11.50
N GLN A 267 -33.56 38.90 -11.91
CA GLN A 267 -34.47 38.03 -12.70
C GLN A 267 -34.54 36.58 -12.16
N SER A 268 -34.88 36.40 -10.89
CA SER A 268 -34.99 35.07 -10.22
C SER A 268 -33.72 34.22 -10.25
N ARG A 269 -32.55 34.82 -10.43
CA ARG A 269 -31.24 34.10 -10.43
C ARG A 269 -30.59 34.03 -9.05
N GLN A 270 -31.38 34.12 -8.01
CA GLN A 270 -30.92 33.95 -6.59
C GLN A 270 -30.14 32.62 -6.40
N PRO A 271 -30.57 31.46 -6.94
CA PRO A 271 -29.79 30.22 -6.81
C PRO A 271 -28.39 30.33 -7.39
N LEU A 272 -28.22 31.04 -8.52
CA LEU A 272 -26.92 31.27 -9.14
C LEU A 272 -26.03 32.17 -8.27
N LEU A 273 -26.61 33.21 -7.65
CA LEU A 273 -25.90 34.07 -6.71
C LEU A 273 -25.39 33.25 -5.50
N PHE A 274 -26.26 32.42 -4.91
CA PHE A 274 -25.86 31.54 -3.81
C PHE A 274 -24.78 30.55 -4.21
N LEU A 275 -24.87 29.97 -5.42
CA LEU A 275 -23.80 29.13 -5.95
C LEU A 275 -22.46 29.87 -6.06
N GLY A 276 -22.49 31.12 -6.57
CA GLY A 276 -21.27 31.95 -6.66
C GLY A 276 -20.64 32.20 -5.31
N VAL A 277 -21.45 32.59 -4.30
CA VAL A 277 -20.96 32.80 -2.94
C VAL A 277 -20.40 31.51 -2.34
N LEU A 278 -21.12 30.39 -2.50
CA LEU A 278 -20.67 29.09 -2.00
C LEU A 278 -19.33 28.69 -2.62
N LEU A 279 -19.16 28.86 -3.94
CA LEU A 279 -17.91 28.55 -4.63
C LEU A 279 -16.74 29.42 -4.13
N MET A 280 -16.96 30.70 -3.85
CA MET A 280 -15.95 31.59 -3.26
C MET A 280 -15.53 31.14 -1.86
N VAL A 281 -16.51 30.84 -0.99
CA VAL A 281 -16.24 30.37 0.39
C VAL A 281 -15.49 29.05 0.38
N VAL A 282 -15.96 28.07 -0.42
CA VAL A 282 -15.27 26.76 -0.58
C VAL A 282 -13.88 26.96 -1.17
N GLY A 283 -13.72 27.87 -2.12
CA GLY A 283 -12.42 28.20 -2.71
C GLY A 283 -11.41 28.69 -1.69
N VAL A 284 -11.80 29.66 -0.84
CA VAL A 284 -10.95 30.15 0.26
C VAL A 284 -10.63 29.03 1.26
N GLN A 285 -11.63 28.22 1.61
CA GLN A 285 -11.45 27.11 2.52
C GLN A 285 -10.43 26.09 2.02
N LEU A 286 -10.50 25.73 0.72
CA LEU A 286 -9.54 24.80 0.11
C LEU A 286 -8.12 25.37 0.09
N VAL A 287 -7.94 26.65 -0.26
CA VAL A 287 -6.61 27.31 -0.23
C VAL A 287 -6.04 27.26 1.19
N THR A 288 -6.82 27.65 2.19
CA THR A 288 -6.39 27.64 3.61
C THR A 288 -6.02 26.22 4.07
N THR A 289 -6.84 25.23 3.71
CA THR A 289 -6.55 23.81 4.03
C THR A 289 -5.24 23.37 3.37
N GLY A 290 -4.97 23.79 2.13
CA GLY A 290 -3.73 23.50 1.42
C GLY A 290 -2.49 24.08 2.12
N LEU A 291 -2.58 25.33 2.56
CA LEU A 291 -1.50 25.98 3.30
C LEU A 291 -1.23 25.33 4.65
N LEU A 292 -2.29 24.97 5.40
CA LEU A 292 -2.15 24.23 6.66
C LEU A 292 -1.51 22.86 6.44
N ALA A 293 -1.94 22.12 5.43
CA ALA A 293 -1.37 20.81 5.11
C ALA A 293 0.11 20.93 4.73
N GLU A 294 0.50 21.97 3.98
CA GLU A 294 1.90 22.24 3.62
C GLU A 294 2.76 22.59 4.85
N LEU A 295 2.20 23.35 5.79
CA LEU A 295 2.85 23.64 7.06
C LEU A 295 3.12 22.36 7.87
N PHE A 296 2.14 21.44 7.95
CA PHE A 296 2.31 20.15 8.62
C PHE A 296 3.39 19.29 7.97
N VAL A 297 3.40 19.20 6.64
CA VAL A 297 4.44 18.47 5.90
C VAL A 297 5.83 19.04 6.18
N ASN A 298 5.95 20.37 6.19
CA ASN A 298 7.22 21.06 6.45
C ASN A 298 7.73 20.83 7.89
N LEU A 299 6.85 20.82 8.87
CA LEU A 299 7.20 20.54 10.26
C LEU A 299 7.62 19.07 10.45
N SER A 300 6.92 18.13 9.79
CA SER A 300 7.23 16.70 9.85
C SER A 300 8.51 16.32 9.08
N SER A 301 8.89 17.08 8.05
CA SER A 301 10.04 16.74 7.18
C SER A 301 11.40 17.11 7.77
N LYS A 302 11.46 17.86 8.86
CA LYS A 302 12.72 18.28 9.48
C LYS A 302 13.52 17.12 10.09
N ASP A 303 12.84 16.04 10.52
CA ASP A 303 13.49 14.88 11.15
C ASP A 303 13.96 13.79 10.16
N ASP A 304 13.66 13.94 8.87
CA ASP A 304 13.76 12.87 7.86
C ASP A 304 14.91 13.06 6.83
N THR A 305 15.85 13.96 7.10
CA THR A 305 16.94 14.26 6.15
C THR A 305 17.99 13.13 6.09
N GLY A 306 18.21 12.40 7.18
CA GLY A 306 19.17 11.30 7.24
C GLY A 306 18.76 10.10 6.38
N GLU A 307 17.46 9.79 6.31
CA GLU A 307 16.92 8.67 5.54
C GLU A 307 16.95 8.90 4.01
N LYS A 308 17.15 10.14 3.56
CA LYS A 308 17.14 10.51 2.14
C LYS A 308 18.54 10.42 1.49
N ILE A 309 19.58 10.25 2.29
CA ILE A 309 20.96 10.19 1.80
C ILE A 309 21.29 8.75 1.41
N LYS A 310 21.50 8.53 0.11
CA LYS A 310 21.88 7.19 -0.42
C LYS A 310 23.33 6.83 -0.12
N GLN A 311 24.23 7.79 -0.18
CA GLN A 311 25.67 7.64 0.09
C GLN A 311 26.27 8.97 0.48
N THR A 312 27.16 8.97 1.49
CA THR A 312 27.95 10.13 1.88
C THR A 312 29.41 9.85 1.51
N TYR A 313 30.02 10.73 0.72
CA TYR A 313 31.45 10.73 0.44
C TYR A 313 32.07 11.84 1.32
N LEU A 314 32.68 11.45 2.43
CA LEU A 314 33.43 12.34 3.34
C LEU A 314 34.92 12.04 3.28
#